data_d89ae4b7a59ec99d82a5850006565f07
#
_entry.id   d89ae4b7a59ec99d82a5850006565f07
#
_cell.length_a   1.000
_cell.length_b   1.000
_cell.length_c   1.000
_cell.angle_alpha   90.00
_cell.angle_beta   90.00
_cell.angle_gamma   90.00
#
_symmetry.space_group_name_H-M   'P 1'
#
loop_
_entity.id
_entity.type
_entity.pdbx_description
1 polymer ?
#
loop_
_entity_poly.entity_id
_entity_poly.type
_entity_poly.pdbx_seq_one_letter_code
_entity_poly.pdbx_strand_id
1 'polypeptide(L)'
;MARSGPKLTRIARTLGVSAATVSNALSGKGRVSAEMVEKIRATAAELGYVPSQAGRALRTGRTGVLGLVLPDIANPLFPQIAQAIELAASSSGYGVLIADSRGDVSTQTKAIERLIDRDVDGLVIVPRRGTRIADVGCPVAVIDTPSTPGNTVAADHWGGGRQIGEHLKALGHRRVMIIGNNPASNVQNDRAGGIRSVFGEGTQTDTLWIEPLEKAAGKGCPLGLADKVAEGYTAFACISDLHALRALTELQRAGINVPEKASVTGFDDLIWSPVITPALTTARMDMTEIAAIAVAALVKAISERDPSDPAIGAPVTAATSKVPMHLVVRQSAAAPSASQPVLTTATAATSVTEGGHQP
;
A
#
# COMPACT_ATOMS: atom_id res chain seq x y z
N MET A 1 -12.20 19.94 29.12
CA MET A 1 -13.60 20.02 29.61
C MET A 1 -14.49 19.24 28.66
N ALA A 2 -15.06 18.13 29.10
CA ALA A 2 -16.00 17.33 28.31
C ALA A 2 -17.27 18.16 28.07
N ARG A 3 -17.63 18.42 26.82
CA ARG A 3 -18.89 19.05 26.44
C ARG A 3 -20.02 18.07 26.81
N SER A 4 -20.69 18.30 27.95
CA SER A 4 -21.93 17.63 28.30
C SER A 4 -23.03 18.13 27.35
N GLY A 5 -23.21 17.45 26.23
CA GLY A 5 -24.32 17.69 25.32
C GLY A 5 -25.66 17.40 25.99
N PRO A 6 -26.79 17.87 25.43
CA PRO A 6 -28.10 17.63 25.98
C PRO A 6 -28.38 16.12 26.03
N LYS A 7 -28.70 15.63 27.23
CA LYS A 7 -28.97 14.19 27.46
C LYS A 7 -30.38 13.84 26.95
N LEU A 8 -30.60 12.60 26.56
CA LEU A 8 -31.92 12.02 26.20
C LEU A 8 -33.02 12.43 27.20
N THR A 9 -32.65 12.50 28.48
CA THR A 9 -33.56 12.93 29.57
C THR A 9 -34.07 14.35 29.42
N ARG A 10 -33.34 15.25 28.73
CA ARG A 10 -33.81 16.62 28.48
C ARG A 10 -34.90 16.64 27.40
N ILE A 11 -34.69 15.88 26.30
CA ILE A 11 -35.71 15.71 25.23
C ILE A 11 -36.97 15.06 25.83
N ALA A 12 -36.80 14.00 26.62
CA ALA A 12 -37.87 13.29 27.29
C ALA A 12 -38.73 14.24 28.18
N ARG A 13 -38.04 15.09 28.97
CA ARG A 13 -38.71 16.08 29.85
C ARG A 13 -39.45 17.13 29.04
N THR A 14 -38.87 17.64 27.95
CA THR A 14 -39.50 18.66 27.08
C THR A 14 -40.78 18.17 26.44
N LEU A 15 -40.83 16.86 26.07
CA LEU A 15 -41.96 16.27 25.37
C LEU A 15 -42.91 15.47 26.29
N GLY A 16 -42.64 15.39 27.58
CA GLY A 16 -43.48 14.65 28.55
C GLY A 16 -43.48 13.13 28.32
N VAL A 17 -42.41 12.58 27.73
CA VAL A 17 -42.29 11.14 27.45
C VAL A 17 -41.13 10.48 28.23
N SER A 18 -41.04 9.16 28.25
CA SER A 18 -39.91 8.47 28.88
C SER A 18 -38.64 8.60 28.03
N ALA A 19 -37.47 8.53 28.68
CA ALA A 19 -36.17 8.48 27.98
C ALA A 19 -36.10 7.23 27.06
N ALA A 20 -36.77 6.13 27.41
CA ALA A 20 -36.90 4.95 26.59
C ALA A 20 -37.70 5.23 25.31
N THR A 21 -38.81 5.99 25.40
CA THR A 21 -39.58 6.42 24.24
C THR A 21 -38.76 7.27 23.27
N VAL A 22 -37.98 8.23 23.79
CA VAL A 22 -37.07 9.07 22.99
C VAL A 22 -35.99 8.20 22.31
N SER A 23 -35.39 7.27 23.05
CA SER A 23 -34.39 6.35 22.53
C SER A 23 -34.95 5.47 21.41
N ASN A 24 -36.15 4.93 21.60
CA ASN A 24 -36.81 4.10 20.60
C ASN A 24 -37.18 4.88 19.34
N ALA A 25 -37.72 6.08 19.47
CA ALA A 25 -38.04 6.97 18.35
C ALA A 25 -36.80 7.34 17.52
N LEU A 26 -35.71 7.74 18.18
CA LEU A 26 -34.47 8.12 17.49
C LEU A 26 -33.77 6.93 16.86
N SER A 27 -34.00 5.70 17.35
CA SER A 27 -33.39 4.48 16.83
C SER A 27 -34.25 3.71 15.81
N GLY A 28 -35.45 4.18 15.54
CA GLY A 28 -36.41 3.46 14.66
C GLY A 28 -36.92 2.14 15.24
N LYS A 29 -36.74 1.87 16.54
CA LYS A 29 -37.17 0.66 17.23
C LYS A 29 -38.38 0.96 18.13
N GLY A 30 -39.28 -0.03 18.24
CA GLY A 30 -40.44 0.06 19.11
C GLY A 30 -41.66 0.71 18.44
N ARG A 31 -42.80 0.64 19.14
CA ARG A 31 -44.11 1.22 18.68
C ARG A 31 -44.22 2.67 19.17
N VAL A 32 -43.58 3.59 18.44
CA VAL A 32 -43.74 5.05 18.65
C VAL A 32 -44.50 5.57 17.41
N SER A 33 -45.56 6.37 17.61
CA SER A 33 -46.29 6.95 16.49
C SER A 33 -45.40 7.83 15.61
N ALA A 34 -45.69 7.86 14.30
CA ALA A 34 -44.92 8.67 13.34
C ALA A 34 -44.88 10.16 13.75
N GLU A 35 -45.99 10.70 14.25
CA GLU A 35 -46.10 12.06 14.74
C GLU A 35 -45.13 12.33 15.93
N MET A 36 -45.09 11.37 16.89
CA MET A 36 -44.18 11.50 18.04
C MET A 36 -42.71 11.36 17.64
N VAL A 37 -42.38 10.51 16.66
CA VAL A 37 -41.04 10.38 16.11
C VAL A 37 -40.57 11.71 15.52
N GLU A 38 -41.42 12.37 14.72
CA GLU A 38 -41.11 13.69 14.15
C GLU A 38 -40.92 14.78 15.23
N LYS A 39 -41.78 14.82 16.24
CA LYS A 39 -41.65 15.74 17.38
C LYS A 39 -40.34 15.52 18.13
N ILE A 40 -39.95 14.25 18.35
CA ILE A 40 -38.69 13.91 19.04
C ILE A 40 -37.49 14.30 18.18
N ARG A 41 -37.51 14.09 16.87
CA ARG A 41 -36.44 14.49 15.96
C ARG A 41 -36.27 16.02 15.91
N ALA A 42 -37.35 16.76 15.75
CA ALA A 42 -37.33 18.22 15.78
C ALA A 42 -36.75 18.77 17.08
N THR A 43 -37.26 18.29 18.23
CA THR A 43 -36.77 18.72 19.56
C THR A 43 -35.29 18.32 19.77
N ALA A 44 -34.86 17.15 19.27
CA ALA A 44 -33.46 16.72 19.34
C ALA A 44 -32.55 17.66 18.53
N ALA A 45 -32.99 18.06 17.32
CA ALA A 45 -32.26 19.00 16.46
C ALA A 45 -32.17 20.39 17.11
N GLU A 46 -33.29 20.92 17.62
CA GLU A 46 -33.35 22.23 18.34
C GLU A 46 -32.42 22.26 19.55
N LEU A 47 -32.36 21.18 20.31
CA LEU A 47 -31.50 21.03 21.47
C LEU A 47 -30.05 20.70 21.13
N GLY A 48 -29.70 20.54 19.85
CA GLY A 48 -28.36 20.11 19.40
C GLY A 48 -27.98 18.74 19.95
N TYR A 49 -28.94 17.82 20.09
CA TYR A 49 -28.67 16.47 20.58
C TYR A 49 -28.00 15.62 19.49
N VAL A 50 -26.78 15.23 19.73
CA VAL A 50 -26.08 14.22 18.92
C VAL A 50 -26.15 12.88 19.68
N PRO A 51 -26.69 11.80 19.07
CA PRO A 51 -26.71 10.48 19.69
C PRO A 51 -25.29 10.06 20.14
N SER A 52 -25.15 9.67 21.40
CA SER A 52 -23.88 9.20 21.93
C SER A 52 -23.46 7.89 21.24
N GLN A 53 -22.27 7.87 20.66
CA GLN A 53 -21.68 6.64 20.09
C GLN A 53 -21.56 5.55 21.17
N ALA A 54 -21.13 5.91 22.39
CA ALA A 54 -21.07 4.99 23.52
C ALA A 54 -22.45 4.39 23.87
N GLY A 55 -23.53 5.20 23.85
CA GLY A 55 -24.90 4.70 24.04
C GLY A 55 -25.38 3.79 22.91
N ARG A 56 -24.90 4.00 21.69
CA ARG A 56 -25.15 3.11 20.56
C ARG A 56 -24.39 1.81 20.73
N ALA A 57 -23.09 1.86 21.06
CA ALA A 57 -22.22 0.71 21.27
C ALA A 57 -22.77 -0.23 22.34
N LEU A 58 -23.15 0.29 23.53
CA LEU A 58 -23.78 -0.49 24.60
C LEU A 58 -25.06 -1.22 24.17
N ARG A 59 -25.81 -0.67 23.22
CA ARG A 59 -27.08 -1.24 22.76
C ARG A 59 -26.92 -2.21 21.60
N THR A 60 -25.96 -1.98 20.69
CA THR A 60 -25.77 -2.77 19.48
C THR A 60 -24.63 -3.77 19.61
N GLY A 61 -23.81 -3.66 20.65
CA GLY A 61 -22.53 -4.37 20.78
C GLY A 61 -21.50 -3.94 19.73
N ARG A 62 -21.71 -2.78 19.05
CA ARG A 62 -20.82 -2.28 17.97
C ARG A 62 -20.45 -0.83 18.21
N THR A 63 -19.17 -0.54 18.05
CA THR A 63 -18.60 0.80 18.27
C THR A 63 -18.76 1.71 17.04
N GLY A 64 -18.93 1.14 15.84
CA GLY A 64 -18.89 1.86 14.57
C GLY A 64 -17.48 2.27 14.18
N VAL A 65 -16.46 1.57 14.65
CA VAL A 65 -15.04 1.89 14.40
C VAL A 65 -14.33 0.66 13.85
N LEU A 66 -13.59 0.85 12.76
CA LEU A 66 -12.65 -0.13 12.21
C LEU A 66 -11.23 0.23 12.63
N GLY A 67 -10.40 -0.77 12.85
CA GLY A 67 -8.97 -0.61 13.01
C GLY A 67 -8.25 -0.79 11.67
N LEU A 68 -7.28 0.07 11.37
CA LEU A 68 -6.38 -0.06 10.22
C LEU A 68 -4.94 -0.20 10.71
N VAL A 69 -4.31 -1.31 10.39
CA VAL A 69 -2.91 -1.59 10.75
C VAL A 69 -2.02 -1.51 9.52
N LEU A 70 -1.09 -0.56 9.52
CA LEU A 70 -0.17 -0.28 8.42
C LEU A 70 1.27 -0.70 8.78
N PRO A 71 2.08 -1.11 7.79
CA PRO A 71 3.47 -1.51 8.03
C PRO A 71 4.38 -0.35 8.44
N ASP A 72 4.26 0.81 7.78
CA ASP A 72 5.13 1.97 8.00
C ASP A 72 4.47 3.24 7.43
N ILE A 73 3.92 4.08 8.28
CA ILE A 73 3.25 5.33 7.86
C ILE A 73 4.23 6.37 7.28
N ALA A 74 5.54 6.22 7.49
CA ALA A 74 6.54 7.09 6.88
C ALA A 74 6.74 6.81 5.38
N ASN A 75 6.37 5.62 4.89
CA ASN A 75 6.34 5.34 3.46
C ASN A 75 5.09 5.99 2.83
N PRO A 76 5.23 6.90 1.83
CA PRO A 76 4.13 7.66 1.24
C PRO A 76 2.98 6.84 0.63
N LEU A 77 3.20 5.57 0.33
CA LEU A 77 2.16 4.65 -0.14
C LEU A 77 1.07 4.42 0.92
N PHE A 78 1.46 4.21 2.18
CA PHE A 78 0.52 3.79 3.22
C PHE A 78 -0.47 4.87 3.66
N PRO A 79 -0.13 6.17 3.73
CA PRO A 79 -1.11 7.24 3.89
C PRO A 79 -2.17 7.28 2.78
N GLN A 80 -1.83 6.95 1.53
CA GLN A 80 -2.80 6.90 0.43
C GLN A 80 -3.76 5.70 0.61
N ILE A 81 -3.25 4.55 1.03
CA ILE A 81 -4.08 3.40 1.40
C ILE A 81 -5.00 3.76 2.57
N ALA A 82 -4.48 4.44 3.60
CA ALA A 82 -5.27 4.86 4.75
C ALA A 82 -6.42 5.79 4.33
N GLN A 83 -6.17 6.72 3.42
CA GLN A 83 -7.16 7.64 2.89
C GLN A 83 -8.26 6.91 2.10
N ALA A 84 -7.89 5.94 1.26
CA ALA A 84 -8.84 5.13 0.52
C ALA A 84 -9.72 4.26 1.46
N ILE A 85 -9.12 3.64 2.48
CA ILE A 85 -9.84 2.85 3.49
C ILE A 85 -10.77 3.74 4.33
N GLU A 86 -10.32 4.92 4.75
CA GLU A 86 -11.15 5.87 5.50
C GLU A 86 -12.38 6.28 4.71
N LEU A 87 -12.22 6.62 3.43
CA LEU A 87 -13.32 7.00 2.55
C LEU A 87 -14.34 5.86 2.39
N ALA A 88 -13.87 4.63 2.17
CA ALA A 88 -14.73 3.44 2.04
C ALA A 88 -15.46 3.13 3.37
N ALA A 89 -14.76 3.22 4.49
CA ALA A 89 -15.32 3.00 5.83
C ALA A 89 -16.36 4.07 6.18
N SER A 90 -16.06 5.34 5.94
CA SER A 90 -16.96 6.47 6.17
C SER A 90 -18.25 6.34 5.36
N SER A 91 -18.16 5.92 4.09
CA SER A 91 -19.32 5.64 3.23
C SER A 91 -20.20 4.50 3.77
N SER A 92 -19.63 3.61 4.57
CA SER A 92 -20.31 2.50 5.25
C SER A 92 -20.74 2.85 6.70
N GLY A 93 -20.53 4.10 7.14
CA GLY A 93 -20.91 4.59 8.47
C GLY A 93 -19.92 4.22 9.59
N TYR A 94 -18.69 3.87 9.25
CA TYR A 94 -17.60 3.54 10.19
C TYR A 94 -16.54 4.64 10.26
N GLY A 95 -16.04 4.89 11.47
CA GLY A 95 -14.78 5.62 11.67
C GLY A 95 -13.57 4.69 11.59
N VAL A 96 -12.37 5.24 11.44
CA VAL A 96 -11.13 4.45 11.36
C VAL A 96 -10.13 4.89 12.43
N LEU A 97 -9.57 3.91 13.18
CA LEU A 97 -8.40 4.08 14.02
C LEU A 97 -7.18 3.49 13.33
N ILE A 98 -6.15 4.30 13.13
CA ILE A 98 -4.92 3.87 12.45
C ILE A 98 -3.86 3.50 13.48
N ALA A 99 -3.19 2.36 13.25
CA ALA A 99 -2.02 1.94 14.00
C ALA A 99 -0.85 1.63 13.05
N ASP A 100 0.33 2.13 13.39
CA ASP A 100 1.57 1.98 12.66
C ASP A 100 2.48 0.96 13.33
N SER A 101 3.05 0.02 12.55
CA SER A 101 3.98 -1.01 13.04
C SER A 101 5.45 -0.62 12.89
N ARG A 102 5.77 0.52 12.30
CA ARG A 102 7.14 1.04 12.10
C ARG A 102 8.08 0.01 11.47
N GLY A 103 7.56 -0.79 10.56
CA GLY A 103 8.36 -1.80 9.88
C GLY A 103 8.74 -3.04 10.70
N ASP A 104 8.20 -3.22 11.91
CA ASP A 104 8.54 -4.34 12.82
C ASP A 104 7.34 -5.26 13.10
N VAL A 105 7.56 -6.59 13.05
CA VAL A 105 6.51 -7.60 13.22
C VAL A 105 5.96 -7.61 14.65
N SER A 106 6.82 -7.51 15.67
CA SER A 106 6.36 -7.53 17.08
C SER A 106 5.55 -6.27 17.39
N THR A 107 5.96 -5.13 16.85
CA THR A 107 5.23 -3.87 16.95
C THR A 107 3.88 -3.96 16.23
N GLN A 108 3.80 -4.67 15.08
CA GLN A 108 2.53 -4.88 14.39
C GLN A 108 1.56 -5.73 15.22
N THR A 109 2.03 -6.80 15.84
CA THR A 109 1.22 -7.63 16.74
C THR A 109 0.65 -6.79 17.89
N LYS A 110 1.50 -6.01 18.57
CA LYS A 110 1.07 -5.08 19.63
C LYS A 110 0.10 -3.99 19.13
N ALA A 111 0.24 -3.56 17.88
CA ALA A 111 -0.67 -2.59 17.27
C ALA A 111 -2.06 -3.20 17.06
N ILE A 112 -2.13 -4.46 16.63
CA ILE A 112 -3.38 -5.23 16.52
C ILE A 112 -4.05 -5.34 17.90
N GLU A 113 -3.32 -5.84 18.91
CA GLU A 113 -3.81 -5.98 20.28
C GLU A 113 -4.40 -4.67 20.84
N ARG A 114 -3.67 -3.55 20.67
CA ARG A 114 -4.15 -2.23 21.12
C ARG A 114 -5.43 -1.76 20.43
N LEU A 115 -5.68 -2.14 19.18
CA LEU A 115 -6.94 -1.81 18.50
C LEU A 115 -8.08 -2.69 19.02
N ILE A 116 -7.81 -3.97 19.29
CA ILE A 116 -8.77 -4.89 19.91
C ILE A 116 -9.18 -4.38 21.30
N ASP A 117 -8.20 -3.96 22.14
CA ASP A 117 -8.45 -3.37 23.47
C ASP A 117 -9.29 -2.08 23.41
N ARG A 118 -9.45 -1.49 22.23
CA ARG A 118 -10.32 -0.33 21.98
C ARG A 118 -11.68 -0.68 21.39
N ASP A 119 -12.03 -1.96 21.42
CA ASP A 119 -13.30 -2.49 20.95
C ASP A 119 -13.61 -2.11 19.50
N VAL A 120 -12.63 -2.16 18.59
CA VAL A 120 -12.91 -2.00 17.15
C VAL A 120 -13.78 -3.16 16.65
N ASP A 121 -14.74 -2.87 15.78
CA ASP A 121 -15.70 -3.87 15.27
C ASP A 121 -15.04 -4.86 14.29
N GLY A 122 -13.92 -4.47 13.68
CA GLY A 122 -13.11 -5.27 12.78
C GLY A 122 -11.82 -4.58 12.39
N LEU A 123 -10.92 -5.31 11.74
CA LEU A 123 -9.58 -4.85 11.38
C LEU A 123 -9.34 -4.93 9.87
N VAL A 124 -8.73 -3.92 9.29
CA VAL A 124 -8.05 -3.98 8.01
C VAL A 124 -6.55 -4.02 8.28
N ILE A 125 -5.85 -5.03 7.77
CA ILE A 125 -4.42 -5.23 8.02
C ILE A 125 -3.66 -5.31 6.70
N VAL A 126 -2.61 -4.48 6.55
CA VAL A 126 -1.55 -4.67 5.56
C VAL A 126 -0.40 -5.36 6.29
N PRO A 127 -0.25 -6.69 6.15
CA PRO A 127 0.63 -7.45 7.03
C PRO A 127 2.10 -7.33 6.62
N ARG A 128 2.97 -7.53 7.58
CA ARG A 128 4.36 -7.94 7.32
C ARG A 128 4.48 -9.45 7.41
N ARG A 129 5.37 -10.04 6.62
CA ARG A 129 5.62 -11.47 6.69
C ARG A 129 5.98 -11.89 8.12
N GLY A 130 5.25 -12.86 8.66
CA GLY A 130 5.41 -13.34 10.03
C GLY A 130 4.45 -12.69 11.04
N THR A 131 3.63 -11.73 10.64
CA THR A 131 2.57 -11.19 11.52
C THR A 131 1.49 -12.25 11.74
N ARG A 132 1.15 -12.48 13.00
CA ARG A 132 0.04 -13.37 13.36
C ARG A 132 -1.28 -12.63 13.18
N ILE A 133 -2.11 -13.10 12.25
CA ILE A 133 -3.40 -12.49 11.89
C ILE A 133 -4.58 -13.36 12.36
N ALA A 134 -4.34 -14.64 12.64
CA ALA A 134 -5.36 -15.54 13.14
C ALA A 134 -5.69 -15.28 14.61
N ASP A 135 -6.91 -15.61 15.01
CA ASP A 135 -7.39 -15.60 16.41
C ASP A 135 -7.42 -14.22 17.08
N VAL A 136 -7.66 -13.16 16.29
CA VAL A 136 -7.67 -11.78 16.82
C VAL A 136 -9.01 -11.35 17.44
N GLY A 137 -9.99 -12.24 17.54
CA GLY A 137 -11.25 -11.97 18.25
C GLY A 137 -12.28 -11.09 17.49
N CYS A 138 -11.94 -10.55 16.33
CA CYS A 138 -12.86 -9.80 15.46
C CYS A 138 -12.59 -10.13 13.98
N PRO A 139 -13.55 -9.83 13.05
CA PRO A 139 -13.32 -9.99 11.62
C PRO A 139 -12.12 -9.21 11.11
N VAL A 140 -11.34 -9.81 10.20
CA VAL A 140 -10.10 -9.20 9.66
C VAL A 140 -10.11 -9.24 8.13
N ALA A 141 -9.99 -8.09 7.50
CA ALA A 141 -9.67 -7.99 6.08
C ALA A 141 -8.16 -7.80 5.89
N VAL A 142 -7.56 -8.65 5.06
CA VAL A 142 -6.11 -8.64 4.77
C VAL A 142 -5.89 -8.12 3.36
N ILE A 143 -5.02 -7.11 3.23
CA ILE A 143 -4.58 -6.56 1.94
C ILE A 143 -3.10 -6.89 1.77
N ASP A 144 -2.78 -7.87 0.92
CA ASP A 144 -1.38 -8.26 0.68
C ASP A 144 -1.21 -8.87 -0.73
N THR A 145 -0.84 -10.13 -0.85
CA THR A 145 -0.73 -10.85 -2.13
C THR A 145 -1.72 -12.02 -2.16
N PRO A 146 -2.11 -12.51 -3.35
CA PRO A 146 -2.98 -13.68 -3.45
C PRO A 146 -2.39 -14.96 -2.80
N SER A 147 -1.06 -15.03 -2.66
CA SER A 147 -0.36 -16.13 -2.01
C SER A 147 -0.34 -16.04 -0.48
N THR A 148 -0.72 -14.91 0.08
CA THR A 148 -0.76 -14.73 1.55
C THR A 148 -1.98 -15.44 2.14
N PRO A 149 -1.80 -16.35 3.11
CA PRO A 149 -2.91 -17.02 3.75
C PRO A 149 -3.90 -16.01 4.36
N GLY A 150 -5.17 -16.17 4.05
CA GLY A 150 -6.22 -15.27 4.54
C GLY A 150 -6.28 -13.91 3.82
N ASN A 151 -5.58 -13.74 2.69
CA ASN A 151 -5.70 -12.52 1.88
C ASN A 151 -7.16 -12.29 1.46
N THR A 152 -7.69 -11.10 1.71
CA THR A 152 -9.03 -10.68 1.30
C THR A 152 -8.99 -10.11 -0.11
N VAL A 153 -8.08 -9.19 -0.37
CA VAL A 153 -7.88 -8.53 -1.67
C VAL A 153 -6.43 -8.09 -1.84
N ALA A 154 -5.94 -8.12 -3.07
CA ALA A 154 -4.60 -7.65 -3.44
C ALA A 154 -4.64 -6.87 -4.74
N ALA A 155 -3.66 -6.00 -4.98
CA ALA A 155 -3.33 -5.59 -6.33
C ALA A 155 -2.67 -6.76 -7.09
N ASP A 156 -2.83 -6.80 -8.42
CA ASP A 156 -2.11 -7.74 -9.27
C ASP A 156 -0.65 -7.34 -9.43
N HIS A 157 0.13 -7.51 -8.35
CA HIS A 157 1.54 -7.14 -8.30
C HIS A 157 2.37 -7.83 -9.37
N TRP A 158 2.10 -9.11 -9.66
CA TRP A 158 2.76 -9.85 -10.73
C TRP A 158 2.42 -9.28 -12.11
N GLY A 159 1.12 -9.04 -12.38
CA GLY A 159 0.66 -8.44 -13.63
C GLY A 159 1.20 -7.03 -13.83
N GLY A 160 1.26 -6.20 -12.78
CA GLY A 160 1.89 -4.89 -12.83
C GLY A 160 3.38 -4.96 -13.15
N GLY A 161 4.10 -5.89 -12.51
CA GLY A 161 5.52 -6.16 -12.82
C GLY A 161 5.72 -6.60 -14.27
N ARG A 162 4.86 -7.48 -14.77
CA ARG A 162 4.87 -7.92 -16.16
C ARG A 162 4.68 -6.76 -17.14
N GLN A 163 3.75 -5.84 -16.89
CA GLN A 163 3.53 -4.65 -17.73
C GLN A 163 4.78 -3.74 -17.77
N ILE A 164 5.46 -3.52 -16.65
CA ILE A 164 6.74 -2.80 -16.62
C ILE A 164 7.80 -3.53 -17.46
N GLY A 165 7.93 -4.85 -17.29
CA GLY A 165 8.88 -5.66 -18.06
C GLY A 165 8.59 -5.60 -19.57
N GLU A 166 7.33 -5.76 -19.97
CA GLU A 166 6.88 -5.68 -21.38
C GLU A 166 7.19 -4.32 -21.98
N HIS A 167 6.95 -3.24 -21.23
CA HIS A 167 7.26 -1.89 -21.67
C HIS A 167 8.77 -1.69 -21.92
N LEU A 168 9.62 -2.08 -20.96
CA LEU A 168 11.07 -1.98 -21.10
C LEU A 168 11.60 -2.85 -22.24
N LYS A 169 11.08 -4.06 -22.39
CA LYS A 169 11.44 -4.97 -23.49
C LYS A 169 11.02 -4.40 -24.85
N ALA A 170 9.83 -3.81 -24.96
CA ALA A 170 9.34 -3.16 -26.19
C ALA A 170 10.19 -1.95 -26.57
N LEU A 171 10.76 -1.21 -25.59
CA LEU A 171 11.72 -0.15 -25.82
C LEU A 171 13.11 -0.68 -26.28
N GLY A 172 13.37 -1.97 -26.20
CA GLY A 172 14.62 -2.60 -26.65
C GLY A 172 15.66 -2.82 -25.55
N HIS A 173 15.30 -2.63 -24.28
CA HIS A 173 16.22 -2.92 -23.16
C HIS A 173 16.49 -4.43 -23.06
N ARG A 174 17.79 -4.80 -22.93
CA ARG A 174 18.24 -6.19 -22.80
C ARG A 174 18.97 -6.45 -21.48
N ARG A 175 19.48 -5.40 -20.82
CA ARG A 175 20.12 -5.48 -19.51
C ARG A 175 19.38 -4.57 -18.55
N VAL A 176 18.63 -5.19 -17.63
CA VAL A 176 17.71 -4.53 -16.70
C VAL A 176 18.09 -4.86 -15.26
N MET A 177 18.32 -3.84 -14.44
CA MET A 177 18.49 -3.99 -13.00
C MET A 177 17.14 -3.77 -12.31
N ILE A 178 16.65 -4.77 -11.60
CA ILE A 178 15.48 -4.63 -10.74
C ILE A 178 15.95 -4.10 -9.39
N ILE A 179 15.30 -3.06 -8.86
CA ILE A 179 15.66 -2.46 -7.57
C ILE A 179 14.50 -2.63 -6.59
N GLY A 180 14.73 -3.44 -5.55
CA GLY A 180 13.79 -3.68 -4.46
C GLY A 180 14.36 -3.34 -3.09
N ASN A 181 13.52 -3.34 -2.05
CA ASN A 181 13.97 -3.07 -0.69
C ASN A 181 14.22 -4.36 0.09
N ASN A 182 13.20 -5.20 0.24
CA ASN A 182 13.21 -6.34 1.15
C ASN A 182 12.96 -7.66 0.40
N PRO A 183 13.96 -8.56 0.31
CA PRO A 183 13.81 -9.84 -0.38
C PRO A 183 12.82 -10.79 0.32
N ALA A 184 12.44 -10.54 1.56
CA ALA A 184 11.45 -11.34 2.28
C ALA A 184 10.00 -10.90 2.01
N SER A 185 9.76 -9.76 1.32
CA SER A 185 8.42 -9.26 1.00
C SER A 185 7.80 -10.02 -0.17
N ASN A 186 6.64 -10.67 0.05
CA ASN A 186 5.90 -11.35 -1.01
C ASN A 186 5.49 -10.37 -2.13
N VAL A 187 4.95 -9.18 -1.75
CA VAL A 187 4.58 -8.11 -2.69
C VAL A 187 5.76 -7.74 -3.60
N GLN A 188 6.94 -7.53 -3.02
CA GLN A 188 8.12 -7.13 -3.79
C GLN A 188 8.64 -8.26 -4.68
N ASN A 189 8.55 -9.50 -4.22
CA ASN A 189 8.91 -10.67 -5.01
C ASN A 189 7.96 -10.89 -6.19
N ASP A 190 6.65 -10.68 -6.01
CA ASP A 190 5.68 -10.75 -7.10
C ASP A 190 5.96 -9.67 -8.15
N ARG A 191 6.21 -8.42 -7.75
CA ARG A 191 6.59 -7.33 -8.66
C ARG A 191 7.85 -7.66 -9.45
N ALA A 192 8.93 -8.07 -8.76
CA ALA A 192 10.21 -8.44 -9.36
C ALA A 192 10.08 -9.67 -10.27
N GLY A 193 9.31 -10.68 -9.84
CA GLY A 193 9.02 -11.88 -10.61
C GLY A 193 8.28 -11.58 -11.91
N GLY A 194 7.26 -10.71 -11.83
CA GLY A 194 6.51 -10.23 -13.00
C GLY A 194 7.41 -9.54 -14.02
N ILE A 195 8.30 -8.63 -13.58
CA ILE A 195 9.28 -7.97 -14.46
C ILE A 195 10.18 -9.02 -15.11
N ARG A 196 10.78 -9.90 -14.29
CA ARG A 196 11.73 -10.93 -14.78
C ARG A 196 11.10 -11.90 -15.76
N SER A 197 9.81 -12.25 -15.59
CA SER A 197 9.12 -13.25 -16.40
C SER A 197 9.02 -12.89 -17.90
N VAL A 198 9.21 -11.63 -18.26
CA VAL A 198 9.14 -11.14 -19.64
C VAL A 198 10.46 -11.31 -20.39
N PHE A 199 11.57 -11.32 -19.65
CA PHE A 199 12.90 -11.42 -20.21
C PHE A 199 13.32 -12.90 -20.32
N GLY A 200 14.00 -13.27 -21.40
CA GLY A 200 14.44 -14.64 -21.71
C GLY A 200 15.84 -14.64 -22.29
N GLU A 201 16.13 -15.59 -23.18
CA GLU A 201 17.44 -15.70 -23.82
C GLU A 201 17.89 -14.39 -24.47
N GLY A 202 19.19 -14.10 -24.37
CA GLY A 202 19.80 -12.87 -24.87
C GLY A 202 19.49 -11.60 -24.08
N THR A 203 18.89 -11.76 -22.89
CA THR A 203 18.63 -10.67 -21.94
C THR A 203 19.22 -10.98 -20.56
N GLN A 204 19.58 -9.95 -19.81
CA GLN A 204 20.07 -10.06 -18.42
C GLN A 204 19.19 -9.26 -17.48
N THR A 205 18.67 -9.92 -16.43
CA THR A 205 17.91 -9.28 -15.38
C THR A 205 18.51 -9.65 -14.02
N ASP A 206 19.06 -8.67 -13.33
CA ASP A 206 19.59 -8.83 -11.98
C ASP A 206 18.74 -8.05 -10.98
N THR A 207 18.87 -8.37 -9.71
CA THR A 207 18.12 -7.71 -8.66
C THR A 207 19.05 -7.18 -7.58
N LEU A 208 18.92 -5.88 -7.29
CA LEU A 208 19.56 -5.22 -6.18
C LEU A 208 18.53 -5.02 -5.06
N TRP A 209 18.87 -5.51 -3.87
CA TRP A 209 18.05 -5.35 -2.68
C TRP A 209 18.66 -4.30 -1.74
N ILE A 210 17.90 -3.25 -1.45
CA ILE A 210 18.38 -2.09 -0.68
C ILE A 210 18.65 -2.45 0.79
N GLU A 211 17.73 -3.17 1.45
CA GLU A 211 17.87 -3.51 2.88
C GLU A 211 19.14 -4.33 3.18
N PRO A 212 19.47 -5.40 2.44
CA PRO A 212 20.76 -6.08 2.60
C PRO A 212 21.96 -5.21 2.32
N LEU A 213 21.89 -4.33 1.30
CA LEU A 213 22.96 -3.39 0.96
C LEU A 213 23.19 -2.39 2.10
N GLU A 214 22.12 -1.79 2.63
CA GLU A 214 22.20 -0.85 3.74
C GLU A 214 22.66 -1.50 5.05
N LYS A 215 22.32 -2.78 5.25
CA LYS A 215 22.82 -3.54 6.40
C LYS A 215 24.33 -3.74 6.34
N ALA A 216 24.90 -3.89 5.14
CA ALA A 216 26.33 -4.08 4.94
C ALA A 216 27.10 -2.74 4.91
N ALA A 217 26.57 -1.71 4.24
CA ALA A 217 27.30 -0.47 3.93
C ALA A 217 26.77 0.77 4.68
N GLY A 218 25.74 0.62 5.49
CA GLY A 218 25.10 1.72 6.22
C GLY A 218 23.88 2.29 5.50
N LYS A 219 22.94 2.80 6.29
CA LYS A 219 21.68 3.37 5.80
C LYS A 219 21.92 4.56 4.87
N GLY A 220 21.25 4.58 3.71
CA GLY A 220 21.39 5.63 2.71
C GLY A 220 22.65 5.53 1.86
N CYS A 221 23.41 4.43 1.91
CA CYS A 221 24.58 4.21 1.06
C CYS A 221 24.23 4.27 -0.44
N PRO A 222 25.17 4.65 -1.34
CA PRO A 222 24.94 4.61 -2.77
C PRO A 222 24.49 3.23 -3.25
N LEU A 223 23.63 3.20 -4.26
CA LEU A 223 23.18 1.94 -4.91
C LEU A 223 24.21 1.43 -5.93
N GLY A 224 25.20 2.24 -6.31
CA GLY A 224 26.22 1.91 -7.29
C GLY A 224 25.71 1.91 -8.74
N LEU A 225 24.71 2.74 -9.04
CA LEU A 225 24.03 2.70 -10.35
C LEU A 225 24.92 3.20 -11.49
N ALA A 226 25.87 4.11 -11.22
CA ALA A 226 26.82 4.56 -12.22
C ALA A 226 27.70 3.41 -12.74
N ASP A 227 28.17 2.55 -11.82
CA ASP A 227 28.96 1.36 -12.19
C ASP A 227 28.10 0.39 -12.99
N LYS A 228 26.83 0.23 -12.63
CA LYS A 228 25.89 -0.61 -13.38
C LYS A 228 25.65 -0.10 -14.81
N VAL A 229 25.56 1.22 -15.00
CA VAL A 229 25.50 1.81 -16.35
C VAL A 229 26.77 1.51 -17.13
N ALA A 230 27.96 1.64 -16.51
CA ALA A 230 29.23 1.27 -17.14
C ALA A 230 29.33 -0.23 -17.47
N GLU A 231 28.73 -1.10 -16.66
CA GLU A 231 28.57 -2.52 -16.95
C GLU A 231 27.57 -2.81 -18.10
N GLY A 232 26.84 -1.79 -18.60
CA GLY A 232 25.93 -1.89 -19.73
C GLY A 232 24.45 -2.10 -19.34
N TYR A 233 24.05 -1.88 -18.09
CA TYR A 233 22.63 -1.81 -17.72
C TYR A 233 22.04 -0.53 -18.29
N THR A 234 20.92 -0.66 -19.00
CA THR A 234 20.25 0.46 -19.67
C THR A 234 18.89 0.80 -19.06
N ALA A 235 18.41 -0.02 -18.13
CA ALA A 235 17.17 0.24 -17.41
C ALA A 235 17.24 -0.21 -15.95
N PHE A 236 16.64 0.59 -15.07
CA PHE A 236 16.47 0.36 -13.65
C PHE A 236 14.98 0.26 -13.32
N ALA A 237 14.49 -0.97 -13.18
CA ALA A 237 13.10 -1.25 -12.88
C ALA A 237 12.91 -1.27 -11.36
N CYS A 238 12.52 -0.12 -10.79
CA CYS A 238 12.29 0.00 -9.35
C CYS A 238 10.89 -0.51 -9.00
N ILE A 239 10.80 -1.37 -7.99
CA ILE A 239 9.53 -1.97 -7.57
C ILE A 239 8.78 -1.10 -6.53
N SER A 240 9.13 0.17 -6.40
CA SER A 240 8.33 1.24 -5.80
C SER A 240 8.82 2.60 -6.31
N ASP A 241 7.96 3.59 -6.33
CA ASP A 241 8.31 4.95 -6.73
C ASP A 241 9.32 5.60 -5.78
N LEU A 242 9.30 5.24 -4.48
CA LEU A 242 10.29 5.72 -3.52
C LEU A 242 11.71 5.26 -3.90
N HIS A 243 11.86 4.02 -4.34
CA HIS A 243 13.15 3.51 -4.84
C HIS A 243 13.52 4.11 -6.19
N ALA A 244 12.54 4.39 -7.06
CA ALA A 244 12.75 5.07 -8.32
C ALA A 244 13.27 6.50 -8.12
N LEU A 245 12.71 7.24 -7.15
CA LEU A 245 13.20 8.57 -6.80
C LEU A 245 14.67 8.54 -6.32
N ARG A 246 15.02 7.54 -5.49
CA ARG A 246 16.41 7.33 -5.05
C ARG A 246 17.32 7.02 -6.23
N ALA A 247 16.90 6.13 -7.14
CA ALA A 247 17.66 5.77 -8.33
C ALA A 247 17.85 6.99 -9.27
N LEU A 248 16.80 7.75 -9.56
CA LEU A 248 16.85 8.98 -10.33
C LEU A 248 17.85 9.98 -9.73
N THR A 249 17.75 10.20 -8.42
CA THR A 249 18.64 11.15 -7.72
C THR A 249 20.10 10.71 -7.79
N GLU A 250 20.38 9.41 -7.64
CA GLU A 250 21.75 8.89 -7.73
C GLU A 250 22.33 9.01 -9.15
N LEU A 251 21.55 8.65 -10.18
CA LEU A 251 21.96 8.78 -11.58
C LEU A 251 22.21 10.25 -11.95
N GLN A 252 21.33 11.18 -11.56
CA GLN A 252 21.48 12.61 -11.79
C GLN A 252 22.75 13.17 -11.13
N ARG A 253 23.04 12.78 -9.89
CA ARG A 253 24.29 13.17 -9.19
C ARG A 253 25.54 12.65 -9.90
N ALA A 254 25.45 11.50 -10.54
CA ALA A 254 26.52 10.93 -11.35
C ALA A 254 26.61 11.52 -12.78
N GLY A 255 25.79 12.51 -13.13
CA GLY A 255 25.73 13.11 -14.47
C GLY A 255 25.15 12.16 -15.55
N ILE A 256 24.40 11.16 -15.16
CA ILE A 256 23.77 10.20 -16.06
C ILE A 256 22.35 10.67 -16.37
N ASN A 257 22.12 11.03 -17.63
CA ASN A 257 20.82 11.51 -18.06
C ASN A 257 19.78 10.38 -18.12
N VAL A 258 18.61 10.66 -17.59
CA VAL A 258 17.41 9.81 -17.66
C VAL A 258 16.36 10.56 -18.47
N PRO A 259 15.83 9.95 -19.55
CA PRO A 259 15.95 8.54 -19.95
C PRO A 259 17.10 8.23 -20.94
N GLU A 260 17.86 9.20 -21.46
CA GLU A 260 18.74 9.06 -22.62
C GLU A 260 19.86 8.03 -22.44
N LYS A 261 20.45 7.94 -21.25
CA LYS A 261 21.52 7.00 -20.91
C LYS A 261 21.01 5.79 -20.13
N ALA A 262 20.00 6.01 -19.33
CA ALA A 262 19.38 4.96 -18.50
C ALA A 262 17.89 5.25 -18.29
N SER A 263 17.05 4.27 -18.52
CA SER A 263 15.63 4.34 -18.18
C SER A 263 15.39 4.00 -16.71
N VAL A 264 14.43 4.68 -16.08
CA VAL A 264 13.99 4.37 -14.72
C VAL A 264 12.47 4.18 -14.73
N THR A 265 11.98 3.10 -14.13
CA THR A 265 10.55 2.90 -13.90
C THR A 265 10.27 2.70 -12.40
N GLY A 266 9.05 3.02 -11.99
CA GLY A 266 8.60 2.89 -10.61
C GLY A 266 7.42 1.94 -10.46
N PHE A 267 6.83 1.97 -9.27
CA PHE A 267 5.63 1.24 -8.87
C PHE A 267 4.89 2.06 -7.83
N ASP A 268 3.55 2.11 -7.85
CA ASP A 268 2.60 2.72 -6.91
C ASP A 268 1.93 4.00 -7.45
N ASP A 269 2.51 4.74 -8.41
CA ASP A 269 2.05 6.03 -8.97
C ASP A 269 1.77 7.07 -7.86
N LEU A 270 2.79 7.31 -7.04
CA LEU A 270 2.71 8.26 -5.94
C LEU A 270 2.50 9.70 -6.45
N ILE A 271 1.93 10.56 -5.60
CA ILE A 271 1.52 11.93 -5.92
C ILE A 271 2.60 12.79 -6.61
N TRP A 272 3.88 12.51 -6.35
CA TRP A 272 5.00 13.25 -6.95
C TRP A 272 5.53 12.62 -8.26
N SER A 273 5.08 11.41 -8.63
CA SER A 273 5.55 10.74 -9.84
C SER A 273 5.31 11.51 -11.14
N PRO A 274 4.19 12.26 -11.31
CA PRO A 274 4.00 13.12 -12.47
C PRO A 274 4.76 14.45 -12.42
N VAL A 275 5.27 14.89 -11.25
CA VAL A 275 5.83 16.24 -11.07
C VAL A 275 7.34 16.28 -10.97
N ILE A 276 8.00 15.15 -10.73
CA ILE A 276 9.48 15.05 -10.76
C ILE A 276 10.00 15.12 -12.19
N THR A 277 11.27 15.42 -12.36
CA THR A 277 11.93 15.50 -13.67
C THR A 277 13.03 14.43 -13.77
N PRO A 278 12.93 13.53 -14.78
CA PRO A 278 11.78 13.31 -15.68
C PRO A 278 10.56 12.73 -14.95
N ALA A 279 9.34 13.00 -15.45
CA ALA A 279 8.12 12.42 -14.91
C ALA A 279 8.18 10.89 -14.97
N LEU A 280 7.84 10.22 -13.86
CA LEU A 280 8.12 8.80 -13.65
C LEU A 280 7.09 7.89 -14.35
N THR A 281 7.58 6.99 -15.20
CA THR A 281 6.82 5.84 -15.73
C THR A 281 6.68 4.81 -14.61
N THR A 282 5.45 4.38 -14.29
CA THR A 282 5.17 3.58 -13.11
C THR A 282 3.94 2.69 -13.28
N ALA A 283 3.77 1.67 -12.45
CA ALA A 283 2.57 0.86 -12.38
C ALA A 283 1.66 1.37 -11.25
N ARG A 284 0.40 1.71 -11.57
CA ARG A 284 -0.59 2.25 -10.63
C ARG A 284 -1.52 1.17 -10.10
N MET A 285 -1.74 1.16 -8.79
CA MET A 285 -2.79 0.39 -8.14
C MET A 285 -4.10 1.18 -8.08
N ASP A 286 -5.23 0.52 -8.26
CA ASP A 286 -6.53 1.11 -7.91
C ASP A 286 -6.79 0.91 -6.40
N MET A 287 -6.27 1.85 -5.60
CA MET A 287 -6.44 1.83 -4.15
C MET A 287 -7.88 2.02 -3.73
N THR A 288 -8.68 2.72 -4.53
CA THR A 288 -10.11 2.94 -4.26
C THR A 288 -10.89 1.64 -4.37
N GLU A 289 -10.63 0.86 -5.42
CA GLU A 289 -11.27 -0.44 -5.62
C GLU A 289 -10.82 -1.45 -4.55
N ILE A 290 -9.52 -1.52 -4.25
CA ILE A 290 -8.98 -2.39 -3.20
C ILE A 290 -9.62 -2.07 -1.84
N ALA A 291 -9.70 -0.78 -1.48
CA ALA A 291 -10.29 -0.34 -0.23
C ALA A 291 -11.81 -0.67 -0.17
N ALA A 292 -12.53 -0.43 -1.25
CA ALA A 292 -13.96 -0.74 -1.33
C ALA A 292 -14.23 -2.23 -1.14
N ILE A 293 -13.45 -3.10 -1.78
CA ILE A 293 -13.57 -4.57 -1.64
C ILE A 293 -13.26 -5.00 -0.21
N ALA A 294 -12.13 -4.52 0.36
CA ALA A 294 -11.72 -4.90 1.72
C ALA A 294 -12.75 -4.48 2.76
N VAL A 295 -13.22 -3.23 2.70
CA VAL A 295 -14.20 -2.69 3.66
C VAL A 295 -15.56 -3.36 3.48
N ALA A 296 -16.03 -3.58 2.25
CA ALA A 296 -17.29 -4.26 2.01
C ALA A 296 -17.30 -5.68 2.57
N ALA A 297 -16.24 -6.46 2.34
CA ALA A 297 -16.08 -7.80 2.88
C ALA A 297 -16.08 -7.78 4.42
N LEU A 298 -15.33 -6.83 5.02
CA LEU A 298 -15.25 -6.68 6.46
C LEU A 298 -16.60 -6.30 7.09
N VAL A 299 -17.29 -5.30 6.53
CA VAL A 299 -18.59 -4.83 7.01
C VAL A 299 -19.65 -5.94 6.91
N LYS A 300 -19.61 -6.72 5.84
CA LYS A 300 -20.46 -7.90 5.68
C LYS A 300 -20.22 -8.90 6.83
N ALA A 301 -18.96 -9.28 7.07
CA ALA A 301 -18.61 -10.21 8.14
C ALA A 301 -19.00 -9.69 9.54
N ILE A 302 -18.81 -8.38 9.79
CA ILE A 302 -19.28 -7.73 11.03
C ILE A 302 -20.80 -7.84 11.15
N SER A 303 -21.55 -7.66 10.07
CA SER A 303 -23.03 -7.70 10.10
C SER A 303 -23.59 -9.10 10.33
N GLU A 304 -22.89 -10.12 9.82
CA GLU A 304 -23.27 -11.53 9.91
C GLU A 304 -22.84 -12.17 11.24
N ARG A 305 -21.90 -11.54 11.97
CA ARG A 305 -21.41 -12.06 13.25
C ARG A 305 -22.49 -11.99 14.32
N ASP A 306 -22.74 -13.11 14.99
CA ASP A 306 -23.48 -13.15 16.25
C ASP A 306 -22.59 -12.64 17.39
N PRO A 307 -22.97 -11.57 18.11
CA PRO A 307 -22.17 -11.06 19.24
C PRO A 307 -21.96 -12.06 20.37
N SER A 308 -22.80 -13.10 20.44
CA SER A 308 -22.72 -14.17 21.46
C SER A 308 -21.81 -15.33 21.05
N ASP A 309 -21.40 -15.39 19.76
CA ASP A 309 -20.49 -16.42 19.28
C ASP A 309 -19.05 -16.00 19.54
N PRO A 310 -18.31 -16.73 20.40
CA PRO A 310 -16.88 -16.48 20.64
C PRO A 310 -16.01 -16.85 19.42
N ALA A 311 -16.62 -17.08 18.25
CA ALA A 311 -15.90 -17.50 17.06
C ALA A 311 -14.72 -16.56 16.78
N ILE A 312 -13.56 -17.14 16.80
CA ILE A 312 -12.25 -16.64 16.54
C ILE A 312 -12.26 -15.86 15.22
N GLY A 313 -11.75 -14.63 15.24
CA GLY A 313 -11.70 -13.77 14.06
C GLY A 313 -10.88 -14.39 12.95
N ALA A 314 -11.55 -15.04 12.02
CA ALA A 314 -10.93 -15.54 10.80
C ALA A 314 -10.80 -14.40 9.78
N PRO A 315 -9.77 -14.42 8.93
CA PRO A 315 -9.70 -13.52 7.80
C PRO A 315 -10.93 -13.65 6.90
N VAL A 316 -11.48 -12.51 6.48
CA VAL A 316 -12.65 -12.49 5.61
C VAL A 316 -12.26 -12.66 4.15
N THR A 317 -13.08 -13.34 3.37
CA THR A 317 -12.89 -13.53 1.93
C THR A 317 -13.76 -12.57 1.13
N ALA A 318 -13.24 -12.09 -0.01
CA ALA A 318 -14.00 -11.30 -0.98
C ALA A 318 -14.25 -12.13 -2.25
N ALA A 319 -15.29 -11.77 -2.99
CA ALA A 319 -15.58 -12.39 -4.29
C ALA A 319 -14.49 -12.12 -5.32
N THR A 320 -13.89 -10.92 -5.30
CA THR A 320 -12.73 -10.53 -6.10
C THR A 320 -11.54 -10.38 -5.16
N SER A 321 -10.54 -11.25 -5.32
CA SER A 321 -9.35 -11.24 -4.47
C SER A 321 -8.14 -10.53 -5.11
N LYS A 322 -8.24 -10.12 -6.40
CA LYS A 322 -7.16 -9.50 -7.15
C LYS A 322 -7.68 -8.36 -8.04
N VAL A 323 -7.11 -7.16 -7.86
CA VAL A 323 -7.43 -5.95 -8.63
C VAL A 323 -6.30 -5.69 -9.64
N PRO A 324 -6.61 -5.49 -10.93
CA PRO A 324 -5.60 -5.19 -11.95
C PRO A 324 -4.79 -3.94 -11.62
N MET A 325 -3.52 -3.94 -12.08
CA MET A 325 -2.68 -2.74 -12.08
C MET A 325 -2.59 -2.16 -13.48
N HIS A 326 -2.26 -0.88 -13.59
CA HIS A 326 -2.20 -0.15 -14.85
C HIS A 326 -0.85 0.52 -15.02
N LEU A 327 -0.18 0.26 -16.16
CA LEU A 327 1.03 1.00 -16.53
C LEU A 327 0.68 2.45 -16.89
N VAL A 328 1.39 3.39 -16.26
CA VAL A 328 1.30 4.83 -16.56
C VAL A 328 2.62 5.25 -17.18
N VAL A 329 2.65 5.38 -18.50
CA VAL A 329 3.85 5.77 -19.26
C VAL A 329 4.05 7.28 -19.16
N ARG A 330 5.26 7.68 -18.81
CA ARG A 330 5.70 9.10 -18.73
C ARG A 330 7.08 9.25 -19.40
N GLN A 331 7.95 10.10 -18.83
CA GLN A 331 9.20 10.55 -19.48
C GLN A 331 10.45 9.78 -19.06
N SER A 332 10.41 9.02 -17.97
CA SER A 332 11.60 8.42 -17.35
C SER A 332 12.11 7.13 -18.01
N ALA A 333 11.44 6.67 -19.08
CA ALA A 333 11.85 5.49 -19.84
C ALA A 333 11.77 5.77 -21.34
N ALA A 334 12.83 5.41 -22.08
CA ALA A 334 12.93 5.53 -23.53
C ALA A 334 13.81 4.41 -24.10
N ALA A 335 13.84 4.25 -25.42
CA ALA A 335 14.73 3.30 -26.06
C ALA A 335 16.20 3.57 -25.69
N PRO A 336 17.01 2.53 -25.40
CA PRO A 336 18.41 2.71 -25.10
C PRO A 336 19.13 3.37 -26.26
N SER A 337 19.99 4.37 -25.98
CA SER A 337 20.86 4.94 -26.99
C SER A 337 21.71 3.84 -27.61
N ALA A 338 21.83 3.79 -28.94
CA ALA A 338 22.69 2.85 -29.62
C ALA A 338 24.10 2.95 -29.02
N SER A 339 24.61 1.89 -28.41
CA SER A 339 25.95 1.81 -27.87
C SER A 339 26.92 2.15 -28.99
N GLN A 340 27.67 3.25 -28.90
CA GLN A 340 28.86 3.38 -29.74
C GLN A 340 29.75 2.16 -29.44
N PRO A 341 30.22 1.43 -30.48
CA PRO A 341 31.13 0.32 -30.25
C PRO A 341 32.33 0.84 -29.47
N VAL A 342 32.66 0.18 -28.37
CA VAL A 342 33.92 0.42 -27.65
C VAL A 342 35.04 0.26 -28.66
N LEU A 343 35.67 1.34 -29.02
CA LEU A 343 36.92 1.32 -29.77
C LEU A 343 37.93 0.61 -28.88
N THR A 344 38.08 -0.70 -29.11
CA THR A 344 39.22 -1.46 -28.62
C THR A 344 40.44 -0.85 -29.26
N THR A 345 41.19 0.00 -28.56
CA THR A 345 42.52 0.42 -28.94
C THR A 345 43.38 -0.82 -29.00
N ALA A 346 43.52 -1.35 -30.21
CA ALA A 346 44.54 -2.36 -30.51
C ALA A 346 45.89 -1.72 -30.24
N THR A 347 46.55 -2.10 -29.17
CA THR A 347 47.93 -1.77 -28.87
C THR A 347 48.78 -2.37 -30.00
N ALA A 348 49.23 -1.51 -30.92
CA ALA A 348 50.20 -1.89 -31.93
C ALA A 348 51.50 -2.25 -31.21
N ALA A 349 51.78 -3.54 -31.17
CA ALA A 349 53.11 -4.02 -30.74
C ALA A 349 54.13 -3.62 -31.83
N THR A 350 54.93 -2.60 -31.52
CA THR A 350 56.08 -2.24 -32.34
C THR A 350 57.16 -3.28 -32.10
N SER A 351 57.36 -4.15 -33.08
CA SER A 351 58.50 -5.06 -33.11
C SER A 351 59.77 -4.25 -33.40
N VAL A 352 60.62 -4.09 -32.40
CA VAL A 352 62.00 -3.60 -32.58
C VAL A 352 62.82 -4.80 -33.09
N THR A 353 63.21 -4.73 -34.33
CA THR A 353 64.23 -5.63 -34.94
C THR A 353 65.62 -5.15 -34.50
N GLU A 354 66.27 -5.87 -33.62
CA GLU A 354 67.70 -5.73 -33.38
C GLU A 354 68.46 -6.22 -34.60
N GLY A 355 69.11 -5.30 -35.31
CA GLY A 355 70.14 -5.58 -36.34
C GLY A 355 71.43 -5.85 -35.66
N GLY A 356 71.95 -7.08 -35.77
CA GLY A 356 73.25 -7.50 -35.34
C GLY A 356 74.39 -6.81 -36.17
N HIS A 357 75.39 -6.46 -35.46
CA HIS A 357 76.71 -6.15 -36.12
C HIS A 357 77.78 -6.95 -35.39
N GLN A 358 78.44 -7.82 -36.12
CA GLN A 358 79.78 -8.36 -35.88
C GLN A 358 80.69 -7.82 -37.00
N PRO A 359 81.99 -7.78 -36.88
CA PRO A 359 82.88 -8.42 -35.89
C PRO A 359 83.57 -7.47 -34.95
#